data_ed2f6e6fa640bd73e9172359415964e4
#
_entry.id   ed2f6e6fa640bd73e9172359415964e4
#
_cell.length_a   1.000
_cell.length_b   1.000
_cell.length_c   1.000
_cell.angle_alpha   90.00
_cell.angle_beta   90.00
_cell.angle_gamma   90.00
#
_symmetry.space_group_name_H-M   'P 1'
#
loop_
_entity.id
_entity.type
_entity.pdbx_description
1 polymer ?
#
loop_
_entity_poly.entity_id
_entity_poly.type
_entity_poly.pdbx_seq_one_letter_code
_entity_poly.pdbx_strand_id
1 'polypeptide(L)'
;LIMTSQAYRQASRRLAKIDEIDPDNRLLGRMNVRRLEAETLRDSILFVSGQWNPRMFGKPVPVMEDEVGQYVVGVSTNDSSNRPTGKTVSLGTDAFRRSLYVQVRRSRVLSFFDAFDAPAMEPNCTKRPTSIVAPQALMLMNNEFVLAQSRAMAGRFQRLAKGRLDAQLGLAWESALGQ
;
A
#
# COMPACT_ATOMS: atom_id res chain seq x y z
N LEU A 1 -20.06 14.39 8.99
CA LEU A 1 -21.31 14.14 8.29
C LEU A 1 -21.15 13.07 7.21
N ILE A 2 -20.24 13.20 6.22
CA ILE A 2 -20.10 12.23 5.11
C ILE A 2 -19.80 10.81 5.63
N MET A 3 -18.75 10.64 6.43
CA MET A 3 -18.30 9.34 6.93
C MET A 3 -19.27 8.68 7.92
N THR A 4 -20.19 9.43 8.49
CA THR A 4 -21.23 8.93 9.42
C THR A 4 -22.58 8.70 8.74
N SER A 5 -22.71 9.02 7.44
CA SER A 5 -23.93 8.79 6.69
C SER A 5 -24.19 7.30 6.47
N GLN A 6 -25.44 6.91 6.40
CA GLN A 6 -25.82 5.52 6.12
C GLN A 6 -25.31 5.07 4.76
N ALA A 7 -25.36 5.92 3.74
CA ALA A 7 -24.86 5.62 2.40
C ALA A 7 -23.36 5.29 2.39
N TYR A 8 -22.55 6.04 3.14
CA TYR A 8 -21.11 5.78 3.24
C TYR A 8 -20.76 4.51 4.03
N ARG A 9 -21.57 4.17 5.01
CA ARG A 9 -21.35 3.02 5.91
C ARG A 9 -21.98 1.71 5.42
N GLN A 10 -22.58 1.71 4.25
CA GLN A 10 -23.13 0.49 3.67
C GLN A 10 -22.05 -0.55 3.38
N ALA A 11 -22.41 -1.82 3.59
CA ALA A 11 -21.58 -2.92 3.14
C ALA A 11 -21.52 -3.00 1.61
N SER A 12 -20.41 -3.49 1.05
CA SER A 12 -20.25 -3.71 -0.39
C SER A 12 -20.82 -5.05 -0.88
N ARG A 13 -21.40 -5.84 0.02
CA ARG A 13 -21.96 -7.16 -0.28
C ARG A 13 -23.09 -7.05 -1.29
N ARG A 14 -23.03 -7.86 -2.34
CA ARG A 14 -24.13 -8.00 -3.31
C ARG A 14 -25.26 -8.83 -2.72
N LEU A 15 -26.47 -8.33 -2.86
CA LEU A 15 -27.71 -9.03 -2.48
C LEU A 15 -28.53 -9.23 -3.74
N ALA A 16 -28.91 -10.48 -4.06
CA ALA A 16 -29.62 -10.83 -5.30
C ALA A 16 -30.84 -9.95 -5.55
N LYS A 17 -31.66 -9.73 -4.51
CA LYS A 17 -32.87 -8.88 -4.62
C LYS A 17 -32.56 -7.43 -5.00
N ILE A 18 -31.43 -6.88 -4.55
CA ILE A 18 -31.04 -5.52 -4.89
C ILE A 18 -30.43 -5.49 -6.30
N ASP A 19 -29.65 -6.50 -6.65
CA ASP A 19 -29.02 -6.61 -7.96
C ASP A 19 -30.06 -6.85 -9.10
N GLU A 20 -31.22 -7.43 -8.82
CA GLU A 20 -32.33 -7.54 -9.77
C GLU A 20 -32.96 -6.18 -10.10
N ILE A 21 -33.01 -5.27 -9.13
CA ILE A 21 -33.61 -3.93 -9.30
C ILE A 21 -32.57 -2.92 -9.81
N ASP A 22 -31.36 -2.97 -9.28
CA ASP A 22 -30.28 -2.00 -9.58
C ASP A 22 -28.92 -2.71 -9.70
N PRO A 23 -28.68 -3.42 -10.82
CA PRO A 23 -27.45 -4.16 -11.03
C PRO A 23 -26.21 -3.23 -11.04
N ASP A 24 -26.36 -2.00 -11.55
CA ASP A 24 -25.30 -1.01 -11.67
C ASP A 24 -25.07 -0.18 -10.39
N ASN A 25 -25.87 -0.44 -9.36
CA ASN A 25 -25.81 0.31 -8.08
C ASN A 25 -25.97 1.84 -8.25
N ARG A 26 -26.85 2.28 -9.14
CA ARG A 26 -27.13 3.70 -9.38
C ARG A 26 -27.88 4.35 -8.21
N LEU A 27 -28.68 3.57 -7.51
CA LEU A 27 -29.45 4.02 -6.35
C LEU A 27 -28.66 3.92 -5.04
N LEU A 28 -27.39 3.52 -5.10
CA LEU A 28 -26.49 3.40 -3.94
C LEU A 28 -27.04 2.45 -2.85
N GLY A 29 -27.66 1.34 -3.25
CA GLY A 29 -28.15 0.30 -2.35
C GLY A 29 -27.04 -0.48 -1.63
N ARG A 30 -25.80 -0.35 -2.09
CA ARG A 30 -24.58 -0.90 -1.46
C ARG A 30 -23.39 0.03 -1.70
N MET A 31 -22.33 -0.13 -0.92
CA MET A 31 -21.08 0.57 -1.18
C MET A 31 -20.43 0.02 -2.44
N ASN A 32 -19.97 0.88 -3.32
CA ASN A 32 -19.22 0.47 -4.51
C ASN A 32 -17.86 -0.11 -4.10
N VAL A 33 -17.53 -1.30 -4.63
CA VAL A 33 -16.18 -1.85 -4.49
C VAL A 33 -15.23 -0.98 -5.28
N ARG A 34 -14.23 -0.44 -4.60
CA ARG A 34 -13.17 0.37 -5.18
C ARG A 34 -11.83 -0.29 -4.94
N ARG A 35 -10.97 -0.26 -5.94
CA ARG A 35 -9.58 -0.62 -5.76
C ARG A 35 -8.87 0.42 -4.92
N LEU A 36 -8.00 -0.02 -4.02
CA LEU A 36 -7.12 0.89 -3.29
C LEU A 36 -6.10 1.51 -4.24
N GLU A 37 -5.86 2.79 -4.07
CA GLU A 37 -4.76 3.49 -4.73
C GLU A 37 -3.41 3.00 -4.20
N ALA A 38 -2.36 3.08 -5.00
CA ALA A 38 -1.02 2.58 -4.68
C ALA A 38 -0.51 3.08 -3.33
N GLU A 39 -0.70 4.39 -3.07
CA GLU A 39 -0.29 5.03 -1.82
C GLU A 39 -1.10 4.50 -0.63
N THR A 40 -2.40 4.35 -0.80
CA THR A 40 -3.29 3.80 0.24
C THR A 40 -2.97 2.35 0.52
N LEU A 41 -2.68 1.56 -0.51
CA LEU A 41 -2.29 0.16 -0.37
C LEU A 41 -0.98 0.04 0.44
N ARG A 42 0.04 0.82 0.10
CA ARG A 42 1.31 0.83 0.86
C ARG A 42 1.09 1.25 2.31
N ASP A 43 0.31 2.32 2.54
CA ASP A 43 0.02 2.81 3.89
C ASP A 43 -0.78 1.77 4.71
N SER A 44 -1.71 1.04 4.09
CA SER A 44 -2.44 -0.06 4.72
C SER A 44 -1.52 -1.22 5.11
N ILE A 45 -0.58 -1.61 4.24
CA ILE A 45 0.42 -2.63 4.54
C ILE A 45 1.27 -2.23 5.76
N LEU A 46 1.73 -0.97 5.81
CA LEU A 46 2.49 -0.44 6.95
C LEU A 46 1.66 -0.41 8.23
N PHE A 47 0.39 -0.03 8.14
CA PHE A 47 -0.52 0.03 9.28
C PHE A 47 -0.78 -1.36 9.87
N VAL A 48 -1.13 -2.33 9.03
CA VAL A 48 -1.44 -3.71 9.45
C VAL A 48 -0.20 -4.40 10.02
N SER A 49 0.98 -4.16 9.44
CA SER A 49 2.24 -4.69 9.98
C SER A 49 2.65 -4.08 11.33
N GLY A 50 2.07 -2.92 11.67
CA GLY A 50 2.42 -2.16 12.88
C GLY A 50 3.72 -1.36 12.75
N GLN A 51 4.24 -1.21 11.54
CA GLN A 51 5.46 -0.44 11.27
C GLN A 51 5.17 1.03 10.91
N TRP A 52 3.92 1.38 10.74
CA TRP A 52 3.51 2.72 10.31
C TRP A 52 4.05 3.82 11.22
N ASN A 53 4.75 4.80 10.63
CA ASN A 53 5.26 5.97 11.31
C ASN A 53 4.33 7.18 11.08
N PRO A 54 3.62 7.69 12.11
CA PRO A 54 2.66 8.79 11.99
C PRO A 54 3.31 10.17 11.86
N ARG A 55 4.65 10.26 11.89
CA ARG A 55 5.35 11.55 11.85
C ARG A 55 4.94 12.36 10.63
N MET A 56 4.43 13.56 10.88
CA MET A 56 4.06 14.53 9.86
C MET A 56 5.18 15.53 9.61
N PHE A 57 5.15 16.17 8.43
CA PHE A 57 6.07 17.21 8.00
C PHE A 57 7.55 16.77 7.89
N GLY A 58 8.43 17.70 7.56
CA GLY A 58 9.86 17.45 7.42
C GLY A 58 10.26 17.06 6.00
N LYS A 59 11.50 16.57 5.86
CA LYS A 59 12.06 16.20 4.55
C LYS A 59 11.30 15.02 3.93
N PRO A 60 11.17 14.98 2.58
CA PRO A 60 10.57 13.83 1.90
C PRO A 60 11.41 12.57 2.12
N VAL A 61 10.75 11.42 2.09
CA VAL A 61 11.39 10.11 2.15
C VAL A 61 12.04 9.84 0.80
N PRO A 62 13.36 9.66 0.72
CA PRO A 62 14.06 9.52 -0.55
C PRO A 62 13.77 8.17 -1.21
N VAL A 63 13.89 8.17 -2.54
CA VAL A 63 13.77 6.99 -3.40
C VAL A 63 15.07 6.83 -4.18
N MET A 64 15.56 5.60 -4.25
CA MET A 64 16.78 5.22 -4.98
C MET A 64 16.53 4.03 -5.87
N GLU A 65 17.44 3.81 -6.81
CA GLU A 65 17.51 2.59 -7.62
C GLU A 65 18.32 1.53 -6.87
N ASP A 66 17.79 0.32 -6.75
CA ASP A 66 18.47 -0.82 -6.15
C ASP A 66 19.37 -1.57 -7.17
N GLU A 67 19.98 -2.66 -6.74
CA GLU A 67 20.90 -3.46 -7.56
C GLU A 67 20.22 -4.15 -8.76
N VAL A 68 18.90 -4.29 -8.74
CA VAL A 68 18.11 -4.94 -9.81
C VAL A 68 17.35 -3.93 -10.67
N GLY A 69 17.58 -2.63 -10.47
CA GLY A 69 16.97 -1.56 -11.24
C GLY A 69 15.56 -1.17 -10.77
N GLN A 70 15.12 -1.59 -9.57
CA GLN A 70 13.88 -1.14 -9.00
C GLN A 70 14.07 0.13 -8.18
N TYR A 71 13.08 1.01 -8.25
CA TYR A 71 13.04 2.18 -7.38
C TYR A 71 12.42 1.82 -6.04
N VAL A 72 13.22 1.91 -4.98
CA VAL A 72 12.87 1.56 -3.60
C VAL A 72 13.06 2.74 -2.66
N VAL A 73 12.42 2.69 -1.49
CA VAL A 73 12.64 3.68 -0.44
C VAL A 73 14.03 3.49 0.15
N GLY A 74 14.87 4.52 0.05
CA GLY A 74 16.24 4.44 0.56
C GLY A 74 17.12 5.59 0.06
N VAL A 75 18.36 5.57 0.54
CA VAL A 75 19.44 6.43 0.06
C VAL A 75 20.57 5.54 -0.43
N SER A 76 20.98 5.75 -1.68
CA SER A 76 22.12 5.03 -2.24
C SER A 76 23.42 5.45 -1.56
N THR A 77 24.28 4.46 -1.31
CA THR A 77 25.69 4.72 -1.07
C THR A 77 26.41 4.92 -2.40
N ASN A 78 27.39 5.82 -2.43
CA ASN A 78 28.22 6.01 -3.60
C ASN A 78 29.59 5.33 -3.40
N ASP A 79 30.16 4.85 -4.48
CA ASP A 79 31.56 4.39 -4.50
C ASP A 79 32.55 5.57 -4.45
N SER A 80 33.86 5.26 -4.46
CA SER A 80 34.94 6.26 -4.50
C SER A 80 34.89 7.17 -5.73
N SER A 81 34.19 6.75 -6.78
CA SER A 81 34.00 7.52 -8.04
C SER A 81 32.67 8.27 -8.05
N ASN A 82 31.99 8.37 -6.89
CA ASN A 82 30.68 9.02 -6.72
C ASN A 82 29.56 8.37 -7.56
N ARG A 83 29.68 7.08 -7.89
CA ARG A 83 28.64 6.30 -8.60
C ARG A 83 27.77 5.57 -7.59
N PRO A 84 26.43 5.52 -7.79
CA PRO A 84 25.54 4.75 -6.93
C PRO A 84 25.95 3.27 -6.90
N THR A 85 26.05 2.70 -5.72
CA THR A 85 26.41 1.27 -5.52
C THR A 85 25.20 0.35 -5.51
N GLY A 86 23.98 0.88 -5.53
CA GLY A 86 22.75 0.12 -5.32
C GLY A 86 22.49 -0.26 -3.86
N LYS A 87 23.50 -0.18 -2.99
CA LYS A 87 23.36 -0.49 -1.56
C LYS A 87 22.58 0.61 -0.84
N THR A 88 21.62 0.22 -0.03
CA THR A 88 20.78 1.13 0.73
C THR A 88 21.37 1.48 2.08
N VAL A 89 21.29 2.75 2.44
CA VAL A 89 21.45 3.18 3.85
C VAL A 89 20.08 3.14 4.51
N SER A 90 20.03 2.56 5.70
CA SER A 90 18.80 2.50 6.50
C SER A 90 18.32 3.91 6.86
N LEU A 91 17.07 4.20 6.55
CA LEU A 91 16.36 5.42 6.98
C LEU A 91 15.72 5.25 8.36
N GLY A 92 15.94 4.12 9.02
CA GLY A 92 15.26 3.79 10.27
C GLY A 92 13.73 3.84 10.11
N THR A 93 13.05 4.42 11.08
CA THR A 93 11.58 4.54 11.06
C THR A 93 11.05 5.49 9.99
N ASP A 94 11.88 6.37 9.42
CA ASP A 94 11.44 7.30 8.37
C ASP A 94 11.08 6.57 7.06
N ALA A 95 11.63 5.37 6.82
CA ALA A 95 11.23 4.51 5.70
C ALA A 95 9.75 4.11 5.74
N PHE A 96 9.14 4.11 6.92
CA PHE A 96 7.77 3.65 7.19
C PHE A 96 6.76 4.80 7.32
N ARG A 97 7.15 6.02 6.95
CA ARG A 97 6.24 7.15 6.90
C ARG A 97 5.19 6.96 5.81
N ARG A 98 4.07 7.69 5.95
CA ARG A 98 2.99 7.68 4.96
C ARG A 98 3.50 7.93 3.56
N SER A 99 2.87 7.30 2.60
CA SER A 99 3.20 7.40 1.17
C SER A 99 3.17 8.84 0.64
N LEU A 100 2.37 9.71 1.25
CA LEU A 100 2.35 11.14 0.98
C LEU A 100 3.73 11.82 1.12
N TYR A 101 4.60 11.28 1.97
CA TYR A 101 5.94 11.81 2.21
C TYR A 101 7.02 11.17 1.35
N VAL A 102 6.69 10.14 0.56
CA VAL A 102 7.64 9.53 -0.36
C VAL A 102 7.93 10.51 -1.49
N GLN A 103 9.22 10.71 -1.77
CA GLN A 103 9.67 11.59 -2.83
C GLN A 103 9.17 11.07 -4.19
N VAL A 104 8.50 11.94 -4.94
CA VAL A 104 8.06 11.65 -6.31
C VAL A 104 8.92 12.43 -7.28
N ARG A 105 9.55 11.72 -8.22
CA ARG A 105 10.29 12.29 -9.34
C ARG A 105 9.76 11.69 -10.64
N ARG A 106 9.66 12.48 -11.70
CA ARG A 106 9.11 12.03 -12.99
C ARG A 106 9.82 10.78 -13.54
N SER A 107 11.14 10.73 -13.42
CA SER A 107 11.97 9.63 -13.93
C SER A 107 12.24 8.52 -12.90
N ARG A 108 11.76 8.62 -11.66
CA ARG A 108 12.11 7.72 -10.57
C ARG A 108 10.90 7.52 -9.65
N VAL A 109 9.84 6.99 -10.20
CA VAL A 109 8.64 6.61 -9.43
C VAL A 109 8.95 5.35 -8.64
N LEU A 110 8.53 5.28 -7.37
CA LEU A 110 8.66 4.07 -6.57
C LEU A 110 8.03 2.88 -7.32
N SER A 111 8.79 1.81 -7.57
CA SER A 111 8.33 0.68 -8.40
C SER A 111 7.04 0.06 -7.87
N PHE A 112 6.83 0.07 -6.56
CA PHE A 112 5.56 -0.33 -5.96
C PHE A 112 4.40 0.55 -6.41
N PHE A 113 4.58 1.86 -6.51
CA PHE A 113 3.53 2.77 -6.96
C PHE A 113 3.24 2.61 -8.45
N ASP A 114 4.28 2.46 -9.25
CA ASP A 114 4.15 2.23 -10.69
C ASP A 114 3.37 0.95 -10.98
N ALA A 115 3.67 -0.14 -10.28
CA ALA A 115 2.96 -1.41 -10.43
C ALA A 115 1.47 -1.33 -10.05
N PHE A 116 1.07 -0.42 -9.16
CA PHE A 116 -0.31 -0.23 -8.68
C PHE A 116 -0.98 1.03 -9.23
N ASP A 117 -0.68 1.39 -10.47
CA ASP A 117 -1.37 2.44 -11.22
C ASP A 117 -1.28 3.83 -10.56
N ALA A 118 -0.13 4.19 -9.99
CA ALA A 118 0.11 5.57 -9.59
C ALA A 118 -0.03 6.50 -10.80
N PRO A 119 -0.47 7.75 -10.59
CA PRO A 119 -0.65 8.67 -11.70
C PRO A 119 0.66 8.91 -12.43
N ALA A 120 0.62 8.82 -13.76
CA ALA A 120 1.73 9.27 -14.59
C ALA A 120 2.01 10.75 -14.30
N MET A 121 3.29 11.09 -14.14
CA MET A 121 3.72 12.46 -13.81
C MET A 121 3.74 13.38 -15.04
N GLU A 122 3.04 13.00 -16.10
CA GLU A 122 2.80 13.86 -17.24
C GLU A 122 1.73 14.90 -16.93
N PRO A 123 1.80 16.09 -17.56
CA PRO A 123 0.90 17.17 -17.23
C PRO A 123 -0.55 16.72 -17.41
N ASN A 124 -1.39 17.01 -16.42
CA ASN A 124 -2.83 16.85 -16.45
C ASN A 124 -3.37 15.41 -16.41
N CYS A 125 -2.89 14.59 -15.48
CA CYS A 125 -3.57 13.34 -15.15
C CYS A 125 -4.94 13.65 -14.51
N THR A 126 -5.99 13.73 -15.32
CA THR A 126 -7.35 14.05 -14.86
C THR A 126 -8.04 12.82 -14.24
N LYS A 127 -7.57 11.63 -14.56
CA LYS A 127 -8.13 10.37 -14.04
C LYS A 127 -7.02 9.34 -13.88
N ARG A 128 -6.91 8.77 -12.68
CA ARG A 128 -5.97 7.66 -12.44
C ARG A 128 -6.39 6.44 -13.26
N PRO A 129 -5.44 5.75 -13.91
CA PRO A 129 -5.71 4.44 -14.49
C PRO A 129 -6.05 3.45 -13.36
N THR A 130 -6.80 2.42 -13.69
CA THR A 130 -7.01 1.28 -12.80
C THR A 130 -6.88 0.02 -13.62
N SER A 131 -5.93 -0.83 -13.30
CA SER A 131 -5.68 -2.08 -13.97
C SER A 131 -5.73 -3.27 -13.01
N ILE A 132 -5.99 -4.45 -13.54
CA ILE A 132 -5.84 -5.71 -12.81
C ILE A 132 -4.97 -6.60 -13.68
N VAL A 133 -3.68 -6.64 -13.37
CA VAL A 133 -2.69 -7.33 -14.19
C VAL A 133 -1.80 -8.24 -13.34
N ALA A 134 -1.28 -9.31 -13.94
CA ALA A 134 -0.45 -10.29 -13.27
C ALA A 134 0.78 -9.69 -12.53
N PRO A 135 1.48 -8.66 -13.05
CA PRO A 135 2.59 -8.04 -12.35
C PRO A 135 2.26 -7.53 -10.94
N GLN A 136 1.02 -7.10 -10.69
CA GLN A 136 0.60 -6.65 -9.36
C GLN A 136 0.57 -7.79 -8.34
N ALA A 137 0.06 -8.95 -8.73
CA ALA A 137 0.08 -10.15 -7.89
C ALA A 137 1.52 -10.61 -7.63
N LEU A 138 2.37 -10.62 -8.67
CA LEU A 138 3.78 -10.95 -8.53
C LEU A 138 4.53 -9.97 -7.62
N MET A 139 4.21 -8.68 -7.71
CA MET A 139 4.77 -7.65 -6.82
C MET A 139 4.39 -7.93 -5.36
N LEU A 140 3.13 -8.26 -5.07
CA LEU A 140 2.71 -8.58 -3.70
C LEU A 140 3.36 -9.87 -3.16
N MET A 141 3.65 -10.84 -4.03
CA MET A 141 4.24 -12.11 -3.62
C MET A 141 5.77 -12.04 -3.44
N ASN A 142 6.47 -11.22 -4.23
CA ASN A 142 7.92 -11.28 -4.36
C ASN A 142 8.64 -10.01 -3.90
N ASN A 143 7.94 -8.89 -3.75
CA ASN A 143 8.58 -7.63 -3.39
C ASN A 143 9.12 -7.68 -1.96
N GLU A 144 10.38 -7.32 -1.78
CA GLU A 144 11.07 -7.38 -0.49
C GLU A 144 10.38 -6.53 0.59
N PHE A 145 9.87 -5.34 0.22
CA PHE A 145 9.10 -4.50 1.14
C PHE A 145 7.86 -5.26 1.66
N VAL A 146 7.08 -5.89 0.77
CA VAL A 146 5.87 -6.63 1.16
C VAL A 146 6.22 -7.82 2.05
N LEU A 147 7.25 -8.58 1.69
CA LEU A 147 7.71 -9.72 2.48
C LEU A 147 8.21 -9.30 3.86
N ALA A 148 8.95 -8.19 3.96
CA ALA A 148 9.41 -7.65 5.23
C ALA A 148 8.23 -7.22 6.12
N GLN A 149 7.23 -6.54 5.54
CA GLN A 149 6.03 -6.13 6.27
C GLN A 149 5.19 -7.35 6.70
N SER A 150 5.09 -8.39 5.88
CA SER A 150 4.40 -9.64 6.21
C SER A 150 5.06 -10.35 7.41
N ARG A 151 6.40 -10.39 7.46
CA ARG A 151 7.14 -10.92 8.62
C ARG A 151 6.88 -10.09 9.88
N ALA A 152 6.88 -8.76 9.77
CA ALA A 152 6.58 -7.86 10.89
C ALA A 152 5.15 -8.07 11.41
N MET A 153 4.18 -8.21 10.51
CA MET A 153 2.79 -8.52 10.81
C MET A 153 2.65 -9.87 11.54
N ALA A 154 3.28 -10.91 11.02
CA ALA A 154 3.28 -12.24 11.64
C ALA A 154 3.84 -12.20 13.07
N GLY A 155 4.98 -11.55 13.27
CA GLY A 155 5.56 -11.37 14.60
C GLY A 155 4.68 -10.55 15.55
N ARG A 156 3.97 -9.53 15.03
CA ARG A 156 3.00 -8.76 15.81
C ARG A 156 1.84 -9.66 16.29
N PHE A 157 1.23 -10.43 15.39
CA PHE A 157 0.09 -11.27 15.74
C PHE A 157 0.46 -12.47 16.60
N GLN A 158 1.67 -13.01 16.43
CA GLN A 158 2.20 -14.04 17.31
C GLN A 158 2.25 -13.57 18.78
N ARG A 159 2.71 -12.34 19.00
CA ARG A 159 2.73 -11.73 20.35
C ARG A 159 1.33 -11.47 20.88
N LEU A 160 0.44 -10.91 20.07
CA LEU A 160 -0.95 -10.60 20.48
C LEU A 160 -1.77 -11.84 20.80
N ALA A 161 -1.62 -12.89 20.00
CA ALA A 161 -2.35 -14.16 20.17
C ALA A 161 -1.68 -15.11 21.18
N LYS A 162 -0.58 -14.69 21.84
CA LYS A 162 0.17 -15.50 22.83
C LYS A 162 0.52 -16.90 22.28
N GLY A 163 0.93 -16.99 21.03
CA GLY A 163 1.32 -18.24 20.36
C GLY A 163 0.17 -19.12 19.84
N ARG A 164 -1.10 -18.77 20.06
CA ARG A 164 -2.25 -19.55 19.57
C ARG A 164 -2.46 -19.30 18.07
N LEU A 165 -2.29 -20.33 17.24
CA LEU A 165 -2.33 -20.23 15.79
C LEU A 165 -3.71 -19.75 15.28
N ASP A 166 -4.80 -20.31 15.81
CA ASP A 166 -6.15 -19.92 15.41
C ASP A 166 -6.42 -18.43 15.62
N ALA A 167 -6.01 -17.92 16.79
CA ALA A 167 -6.13 -16.51 17.10
C ALA A 167 -5.22 -15.62 16.21
N GLN A 168 -4.03 -16.11 15.82
CA GLN A 168 -3.15 -15.40 14.88
C GLN A 168 -3.80 -15.28 13.49
N LEU A 169 -4.37 -16.36 12.98
CA LEU A 169 -5.06 -16.38 11.69
C LEU A 169 -6.29 -15.48 11.71
N GLY A 170 -7.09 -15.51 12.78
CA GLY A 170 -8.23 -14.62 12.95
C GLY A 170 -7.84 -13.14 12.95
N LEU A 171 -6.81 -12.77 13.72
CA LEU A 171 -6.28 -11.41 13.76
C LEU A 171 -5.71 -10.95 12.41
N ALA A 172 -5.04 -11.86 11.68
CA ALA A 172 -4.50 -11.55 10.36
C ALA A 172 -5.63 -11.29 9.35
N TRP A 173 -6.64 -12.12 9.37
CA TRP A 173 -7.81 -11.99 8.50
C TRP A 173 -8.59 -10.71 8.78
N GLU A 174 -8.94 -10.47 10.04
CA GLU A 174 -9.64 -9.27 10.47
C GLU A 174 -8.86 -7.99 10.14
N SER A 175 -7.56 -7.97 10.43
CA SER A 175 -6.73 -6.79 10.19
C SER A 175 -6.48 -6.50 8.71
N ALA A 176 -6.34 -7.54 7.87
CA ALA A 176 -6.03 -7.38 6.46
C ALA A 176 -7.27 -7.15 5.60
N LEU A 177 -8.40 -7.77 5.95
CA LEU A 177 -9.61 -7.78 5.14
C LEU A 177 -10.80 -7.03 5.78
N GLY A 178 -10.71 -6.69 7.07
CA GLY A 178 -11.77 -5.98 7.80
C GLY A 178 -13.02 -6.84 8.05
N GLN A 179 -12.86 -8.16 8.13
CA GLN A 179 -13.95 -9.15 8.29
C GLN A 179 -13.74 -10.02 9.51
#